data_d29267ee92c911a512a6f8f42a42d8ad
#
_entry.id   d29267ee92c911a512a6f8f42a42d8ad
#
_cell.length_a   1.000
_cell.length_b   1.000
_cell.length_c   1.000
_cell.angle_alpha   90.00
_cell.angle_beta   90.00
_cell.angle_gamma   90.00
#
_symmetry.space_group_name_H-M   'P 1'
#
loop_
_entity.id
_entity.type
_entity.pdbx_description
1 polymer ?
#
loop_
_entity_poly.entity_id
_entity_poly.type
_entity_poly.pdbx_seq_one_letter_code
_entity_poly.pdbx_strand_id
1 'polypeptide(L)'
;MRKSYTGLIIAVLLATLTPFADAAIIKNGTPCSQVGAKKVISGKTFKCIKSGKKKFWLSTPTASATPTPTSSVNPAHFLIASPIDPKALSRVSKFRSCVGHDYSPGFSAKIQNKSIEGLEIARSMKHYLFLKAPFIPSGSIQGFAPFEGTIRIQREQSGNGAQVFVMNESGWTFVFFHGDPLVLNGDKVKAGTPVISWWSKDQSAFASSNGGTLENSSVDIALIDFMANKFESPFLHFPPEILSQWKSSGFDKDSLIITQSARDISPCSVGADGERFSGQAASDQYVVAGS
;
A
#
# COMPACT_ATOMS: atom_id res chain seq x y z
N MET A 1 -36.27 -89.95 -8.94
CA MET A 1 -35.04 -89.34 -8.36
C MET A 1 -34.98 -87.88 -8.79
N ARG A 2 -35.41 -86.96 -7.94
CA ARG A 2 -35.33 -85.50 -8.22
C ARG A 2 -34.30 -84.96 -7.26
N LYS A 3 -33.22 -84.36 -7.82
CA LYS A 3 -32.22 -83.64 -7.07
C LYS A 3 -32.61 -82.15 -7.03
N SER A 4 -32.90 -81.63 -5.83
CA SER A 4 -33.08 -80.20 -5.56
C SER A 4 -31.72 -79.55 -5.40
N TYR A 5 -31.46 -78.50 -6.17
CA TYR A 5 -30.32 -77.59 -5.97
C TYR A 5 -30.81 -76.36 -5.25
N THR A 6 -30.35 -76.18 -4.03
CA THR A 6 -30.58 -74.95 -3.24
C THR A 6 -29.54 -73.95 -3.65
N GLY A 7 -29.96 -72.88 -4.34
CA GLY A 7 -29.07 -71.79 -4.72
C GLY A 7 -28.86 -70.83 -3.58
N LEU A 8 -27.62 -70.68 -3.18
CA LEU A 8 -27.16 -69.70 -2.17
C LEU A 8 -26.93 -68.30 -2.84
N ILE A 9 -27.81 -67.34 -2.57
CA ILE A 9 -27.65 -65.97 -3.05
C ILE A 9 -26.72 -65.24 -2.10
N ILE A 10 -25.48 -64.93 -2.53
CA ILE A 10 -24.54 -64.08 -1.83
C ILE A 10 -24.83 -62.66 -2.25
N ALA A 11 -25.45 -61.90 -1.36
CA ALA A 11 -25.61 -60.46 -1.54
C ALA A 11 -24.27 -59.76 -1.28
N VAL A 12 -23.60 -59.30 -2.33
CA VAL A 12 -22.40 -58.47 -2.22
C VAL A 12 -22.84 -57.04 -1.90
N LEU A 13 -22.64 -56.61 -0.64
CA LEU A 13 -22.78 -55.23 -0.24
C LEU A 13 -21.61 -54.43 -0.85
N LEU A 14 -21.83 -53.69 -1.95
CA LEU A 14 -20.88 -52.66 -2.40
C LEU A 14 -20.96 -51.49 -1.44
N ALA A 15 -20.02 -51.42 -0.51
CA ALA A 15 -19.76 -50.19 0.25
C ALA A 15 -19.19 -49.14 -0.71
N THR A 16 -20.01 -48.17 -1.11
CA THR A 16 -19.54 -46.98 -1.83
C THR A 16 -18.68 -46.16 -0.89
N LEU A 17 -17.36 -46.28 -1.00
CA LEU A 17 -16.41 -45.36 -0.42
C LEU A 17 -16.59 -43.99 -1.12
N THR A 18 -17.35 -43.10 -0.52
CA THR A 18 -17.32 -41.67 -0.91
C THR A 18 -15.94 -41.14 -0.60
N PRO A 19 -15.19 -40.59 -1.57
CA PRO A 19 -13.94 -39.96 -1.27
C PRO A 19 -14.25 -38.75 -0.37
N PHE A 20 -13.67 -38.73 0.83
CA PHE A 20 -13.62 -37.53 1.65
C PHE A 20 -12.93 -36.47 0.79
N ALA A 21 -13.70 -35.49 0.33
CA ALA A 21 -13.13 -34.32 -0.32
C ALA A 21 -12.23 -33.67 0.71
N ASP A 22 -10.92 -33.74 0.52
CA ASP A 22 -9.94 -32.97 1.27
C ASP A 22 -10.42 -31.53 1.27
N ALA A 23 -10.77 -31.03 2.46
CA ALA A 23 -11.16 -29.64 2.63
C ALA A 23 -9.92 -28.80 2.31
N ALA A 24 -9.80 -28.36 1.06
CA ALA A 24 -8.67 -27.57 0.59
C ALA A 24 -8.46 -26.39 1.55
N ILE A 25 -7.29 -26.34 2.18
CA ILE A 25 -6.92 -25.26 3.10
C ILE A 25 -6.96 -23.96 2.31
N ILE A 26 -7.95 -23.12 2.58
CA ILE A 26 -8.09 -21.83 1.92
C ILE A 26 -7.06 -20.87 2.54
N LYS A 27 -6.19 -20.38 1.69
CA LYS A 27 -5.18 -19.34 2.00
C LYS A 27 -5.19 -18.28 0.90
N ASN A 28 -4.53 -17.16 1.13
CA ASN A 28 -4.38 -16.11 0.12
C ASN A 28 -3.82 -16.70 -1.18
N GLY A 29 -4.48 -16.40 -2.31
CA GLY A 29 -4.11 -16.90 -3.62
C GLY A 29 -4.74 -18.25 -4.00
N THR A 30 -5.44 -18.96 -3.11
CA THR A 30 -6.18 -20.19 -3.47
C THR A 30 -7.29 -19.86 -4.47
N PRO A 31 -7.45 -20.62 -5.59
CA PRO A 31 -8.51 -20.39 -6.56
C PRO A 31 -9.92 -20.43 -5.93
N CYS A 32 -10.81 -19.56 -6.42
CA CYS A 32 -12.22 -19.54 -6.03
C CYS A 32 -13.14 -19.48 -7.27
N SER A 33 -14.38 -19.91 -7.12
CA SER A 33 -15.33 -20.00 -8.24
C SER A 33 -16.22 -18.76 -8.39
N GLN A 34 -16.64 -18.15 -7.27
CA GLN A 34 -17.63 -17.08 -7.26
C GLN A 34 -17.05 -15.81 -6.64
N VAL A 35 -16.90 -14.77 -7.46
CA VAL A 35 -16.46 -13.44 -7.01
C VAL A 35 -17.44 -12.87 -5.98
N GLY A 36 -16.90 -12.31 -4.88
CA GLY A 36 -17.70 -11.77 -3.79
C GLY A 36 -18.07 -12.79 -2.70
N ALA A 37 -17.94 -14.11 -2.95
CA ALA A 37 -18.15 -15.11 -1.92
C ALA A 37 -17.24 -14.87 -0.71
N LYS A 38 -17.78 -15.13 0.50
CA LYS A 38 -17.02 -15.00 1.77
C LYS A 38 -16.94 -16.37 2.44
N LYS A 39 -15.80 -16.67 3.06
CA LYS A 39 -15.61 -17.84 3.95
C LYS A 39 -14.82 -17.43 5.19
N VAL A 40 -15.20 -18.00 6.33
CA VAL A 40 -14.48 -17.82 7.60
C VAL A 40 -13.73 -19.11 7.92
N ILE A 41 -12.41 -19.03 8.07
CA ILE A 41 -11.53 -20.18 8.36
C ILE A 41 -10.55 -19.76 9.43
N SER A 42 -10.52 -20.49 10.53
CA SER A 42 -9.65 -20.21 11.69
C SER A 42 -9.75 -18.74 12.16
N GLY A 43 -10.98 -18.19 12.24
CA GLY A 43 -11.24 -16.82 12.69
C GLY A 43 -10.88 -15.73 11.65
N LYS A 44 -10.38 -16.10 10.47
CA LYS A 44 -10.08 -15.16 9.39
C LYS A 44 -11.18 -15.24 8.31
N THR A 45 -11.66 -14.08 7.88
CA THR A 45 -12.61 -13.98 6.77
C THR A 45 -11.84 -13.89 5.46
N PHE A 46 -12.17 -14.74 4.50
CA PHE A 46 -11.66 -14.72 3.13
C PHE A 46 -12.78 -14.26 2.19
N LYS A 47 -12.45 -13.37 1.25
CA LYS A 47 -13.34 -12.95 0.15
C LYS A 47 -12.76 -13.41 -1.18
N CYS A 48 -13.59 -13.99 -2.04
CA CYS A 48 -13.19 -14.33 -3.40
C CYS A 48 -13.13 -13.06 -4.25
N ILE A 49 -11.97 -12.73 -4.78
CA ILE A 49 -11.76 -11.58 -5.65
C ILE A 49 -11.34 -12.02 -7.05
N LYS A 50 -11.51 -11.13 -8.05
CA LYS A 50 -11.06 -11.34 -9.44
C LYS A 50 -9.94 -10.35 -9.73
N SER A 51 -8.82 -10.85 -10.24
CA SER A 51 -7.75 -10.02 -10.78
C SER A 51 -7.37 -10.54 -12.17
N GLY A 52 -7.62 -9.74 -13.18
CA GLY A 52 -7.51 -10.15 -14.57
C GLY A 52 -8.41 -11.34 -14.89
N LYS A 53 -7.84 -12.43 -15.42
CA LYS A 53 -8.58 -13.69 -15.74
C LYS A 53 -8.69 -14.67 -14.57
N LYS A 54 -8.03 -14.41 -13.43
CA LYS A 54 -7.98 -15.32 -12.28
C LYS A 54 -8.93 -14.86 -11.16
N LYS A 55 -9.50 -15.84 -10.44
CA LYS A 55 -10.30 -15.65 -9.23
C LYS A 55 -9.60 -16.36 -8.07
N PHE A 56 -9.43 -15.71 -6.93
CA PHE A 56 -8.73 -16.29 -5.78
C PHE A 56 -9.24 -15.72 -4.46
N TRP A 57 -9.02 -16.49 -3.38
CA TRP A 57 -9.34 -16.10 -2.03
C TRP A 57 -8.30 -15.11 -1.49
N LEU A 58 -8.77 -14.00 -0.92
CA LEU A 58 -7.95 -13.05 -0.18
C LEU A 58 -8.52 -12.91 1.24
N SER A 59 -7.65 -13.02 2.25
CA SER A 59 -8.06 -12.79 3.63
C SER A 59 -8.40 -11.33 3.82
N THR A 60 -9.60 -11.06 4.31
CA THR A 60 -9.93 -9.77 4.88
C THR A 60 -9.46 -9.81 6.35
N PRO A 61 -8.69 -8.83 6.82
CA PRO A 61 -8.32 -8.78 8.24
C PRO A 61 -9.60 -8.73 9.06
N THR A 62 -9.67 -9.60 10.07
CA THR A 62 -10.68 -9.45 11.13
C THR A 62 -10.36 -8.13 11.80
N ALA A 63 -11.25 -7.15 11.69
CA ALA A 63 -11.12 -5.93 12.45
C ALA A 63 -11.04 -6.34 13.92
N SER A 64 -9.83 -6.29 14.50
CA SER A 64 -9.68 -6.27 15.94
C SER A 64 -10.47 -5.06 16.39
N ALA A 65 -11.44 -5.25 17.26
CA ALA A 65 -12.22 -4.17 17.81
C ALA A 65 -11.29 -3.26 18.61
N THR A 66 -10.65 -2.33 17.90
CA THR A 66 -10.04 -1.17 18.52
C THR A 66 -11.19 -0.34 19.09
N PRO A 67 -11.13 0.11 20.35
CA PRO A 67 -12.19 0.93 20.94
C PRO A 67 -12.46 2.10 20.00
N THR A 68 -13.71 2.29 19.64
CA THR A 68 -14.19 3.43 18.85
C THR A 68 -13.75 4.70 19.58
N PRO A 69 -12.80 5.49 19.06
CA PRO A 69 -12.56 6.80 19.64
C PRO A 69 -13.74 7.67 19.22
N THR A 70 -14.58 8.04 20.19
CA THR A 70 -15.47 9.19 20.08
C THR A 70 -14.60 10.44 20.18
N SER A 71 -13.75 10.64 19.18
CA SER A 71 -12.89 11.81 19.11
C SER A 71 -13.50 12.73 18.08
N SER A 72 -13.86 13.91 18.47
CA SER A 72 -14.09 15.02 17.56
C SER A 72 -12.79 15.19 16.77
N VAL A 73 -12.78 14.70 15.53
CA VAL A 73 -11.61 14.81 14.66
C VAL A 73 -11.33 16.29 14.47
N ASN A 74 -10.22 16.77 15.04
CA ASN A 74 -9.75 18.11 14.75
C ASN A 74 -9.54 18.19 13.23
N PRO A 75 -10.21 19.09 12.50
CA PRO A 75 -10.11 19.18 11.05
C PRO A 75 -8.66 19.34 10.52
N ALA A 76 -7.74 19.78 11.39
CA ALA A 76 -6.31 19.83 11.09
C ALA A 76 -5.63 18.44 11.13
N HIS A 77 -6.20 17.44 11.84
CA HIS A 77 -5.59 16.12 12.07
C HIS A 77 -6.52 14.99 11.62
N PHE A 78 -6.73 14.90 10.32
CA PHE A 78 -7.67 13.93 9.74
C PHE A 78 -7.03 12.58 9.33
N LEU A 79 -5.71 12.46 9.39
CA LEU A 79 -5.00 11.20 9.15
C LEU A 79 -4.90 10.40 10.45
N ILE A 80 -5.94 9.65 10.79
CA ILE A 80 -6.11 9.01 12.11
C ILE A 80 -5.53 7.59 12.21
N ALA A 81 -4.82 7.12 11.18
CA ALA A 81 -4.03 5.89 11.23
C ALA A 81 -2.69 6.09 10.51
N SER A 82 -1.64 5.41 10.99
CA SER A 82 -0.35 5.41 10.30
C SER A 82 -0.44 4.66 8.97
N PRO A 83 0.05 5.22 7.86
CA PRO A 83 -0.01 4.56 6.55
C PRO A 83 0.91 3.34 6.44
N ILE A 84 1.88 3.20 7.32
CA ILE A 84 2.83 2.07 7.42
C ILE A 84 3.33 1.95 8.86
N ASP A 85 3.84 0.78 9.25
CA ASP A 85 4.57 0.65 10.51
C ASP A 85 5.94 1.35 10.41
N PRO A 86 6.19 2.47 11.13
CA PRO A 86 7.44 3.21 11.03
C PRO A 86 8.65 2.41 11.54
N LYS A 87 8.45 1.37 12.36
CA LYS A 87 9.53 0.47 12.83
C LYS A 87 10.15 -0.34 11.70
N ALA A 88 9.42 -0.55 10.60
CA ALA A 88 9.91 -1.25 9.42
C ALA A 88 10.86 -0.39 8.56
N LEU A 89 11.02 0.89 8.86
CA LEU A 89 11.75 1.84 8.02
C LEU A 89 13.17 2.09 8.52
N SER A 90 14.13 2.14 7.60
CA SER A 90 15.52 2.54 7.84
C SER A 90 15.73 4.04 7.66
N ARG A 91 15.05 4.63 6.68
CA ARG A 91 15.10 6.07 6.39
C ARG A 91 13.86 6.53 5.64
N VAL A 92 13.58 7.82 5.73
CA VAL A 92 12.44 8.47 5.05
C VAL A 92 12.94 9.73 4.35
N SER A 93 12.58 9.93 3.07
CA SER A 93 12.91 11.18 2.40
C SER A 93 12.08 12.33 2.95
N LYS A 94 12.68 13.52 2.95
CA LYS A 94 11.96 14.73 3.37
C LYS A 94 10.96 15.16 2.30
N PHE A 95 9.87 15.74 2.73
CA PHE A 95 8.94 16.45 1.86
C PHE A 95 9.65 17.65 1.23
N ARG A 96 9.44 17.90 -0.06
CA ARG A 96 10.20 18.83 -0.89
C ARG A 96 11.68 18.45 -1.06
N SER A 97 12.03 17.16 -0.95
CA SER A 97 13.39 16.68 -1.20
C SER A 97 13.74 16.68 -2.69
N CYS A 98 15.04 16.46 -2.97
CA CYS A 98 15.52 16.14 -4.32
C CYS A 98 15.65 14.62 -4.52
N VAL A 99 14.77 13.83 -3.91
CA VAL A 99 14.73 12.37 -4.07
C VAL A 99 13.74 12.00 -5.18
N GLY A 100 14.14 11.09 -6.06
CA GLY A 100 13.32 10.63 -7.17
C GLY A 100 13.20 11.67 -8.28
N HIS A 101 11.98 12.08 -8.59
CA HIS A 101 11.67 13.01 -9.70
C HIS A 101 10.75 14.14 -9.22
N ASP A 102 10.53 15.12 -10.10
CA ASP A 102 9.57 16.19 -9.80
C ASP A 102 8.17 15.63 -9.59
N TYR A 103 7.63 15.85 -8.41
CA TYR A 103 6.27 15.50 -8.02
C TYR A 103 5.67 16.65 -7.23
N SER A 104 5.23 17.66 -7.96
CA SER A 104 4.81 18.96 -7.42
C SER A 104 3.56 19.49 -8.10
N PRO A 105 2.88 20.49 -7.52
CA PRO A 105 1.74 21.16 -8.15
C PRO A 105 2.06 21.69 -9.54
N GLY A 106 3.21 22.31 -9.73
CA GLY A 106 3.63 22.85 -11.02
C GLY A 106 3.89 21.77 -12.06
N PHE A 107 4.53 20.66 -11.67
CA PHE A 107 4.69 19.50 -12.56
C PHE A 107 3.33 18.90 -12.94
N SER A 108 2.43 18.72 -11.96
CA SER A 108 1.07 18.25 -12.21
C SER A 108 0.29 19.16 -13.16
N ALA A 109 0.40 20.48 -12.99
CA ALA A 109 -0.23 21.45 -13.88
C ALA A 109 0.35 21.36 -15.30
N LYS A 110 1.68 21.25 -15.43
CA LYS A 110 2.38 21.14 -16.73
C LYS A 110 1.90 19.93 -17.54
N ILE A 111 1.82 18.74 -16.91
CA ILE A 111 1.34 17.54 -17.62
C ILE A 111 -0.14 17.63 -18.01
N GLN A 112 -0.91 18.51 -17.35
CA GLN A 112 -2.31 18.79 -17.67
C GLN A 112 -2.48 20.00 -18.62
N ASN A 113 -1.39 20.53 -19.20
CA ASN A 113 -1.38 21.73 -20.04
C ASN A 113 -2.02 22.97 -19.37
N LYS A 114 -1.82 23.11 -18.03
CA LYS A 114 -2.28 24.27 -17.25
C LYS A 114 -1.12 25.22 -16.98
N SER A 115 -1.44 26.45 -16.56
CA SER A 115 -0.42 27.40 -16.10
C SER A 115 0.30 26.88 -14.88
N ILE A 116 1.62 27.09 -14.81
CA ILE A 116 2.48 26.77 -13.68
C ILE A 116 2.90 28.01 -12.87
N GLU A 117 2.43 29.20 -13.28
CA GLU A 117 2.79 30.46 -12.61
C GLU A 117 2.37 30.42 -11.13
N GLY A 118 3.30 30.76 -10.24
CA GLY A 118 3.10 30.75 -8.79
C GLY A 118 3.03 29.38 -8.14
N LEU A 119 3.13 28.27 -8.89
CA LEU A 119 3.14 26.92 -8.33
C LEU A 119 4.56 26.46 -8.01
N GLU A 120 4.67 25.64 -6.95
CA GLU A 120 5.92 24.98 -6.62
C GLU A 120 6.30 23.96 -7.72
N ILE A 121 7.57 23.98 -8.17
CA ILE A 121 8.15 23.04 -9.15
C ILE A 121 9.54 22.59 -8.70
N ALA A 122 10.12 21.63 -9.42
CA ALA A 122 11.48 21.12 -9.22
C ALA A 122 11.72 20.66 -7.77
N ARG A 123 10.82 19.84 -7.27
CA ARG A 123 10.89 19.21 -5.94
C ARG A 123 10.02 17.97 -5.87
N SER A 124 10.39 17.01 -5.04
CA SER A 124 9.52 15.86 -4.74
C SER A 124 8.66 16.15 -3.51
N MET A 125 7.36 16.15 -3.68
CA MET A 125 6.37 16.26 -2.61
C MET A 125 5.78 14.89 -2.25
N LYS A 126 6.57 13.84 -2.46
CA LYS A 126 6.39 12.51 -1.90
C LYS A 126 7.31 12.30 -0.71
N HIS A 127 6.98 11.31 0.12
CA HIS A 127 7.95 10.67 0.99
C HIS A 127 8.31 9.30 0.42
N TYR A 128 9.58 9.07 0.17
CA TYR A 128 10.15 7.77 -0.15
C TYR A 128 10.53 7.08 1.15
N LEU A 129 9.97 5.90 1.37
CA LEU A 129 10.09 5.13 2.60
C LEU A 129 10.99 3.92 2.33
N PHE A 130 12.18 3.90 2.91
CA PHE A 130 13.15 2.84 2.72
C PHE A 130 13.07 1.84 3.86
N LEU A 131 13.06 0.56 3.52
CA LEU A 131 12.86 -0.52 4.48
C LEU A 131 14.15 -0.91 5.20
N LYS A 132 14.03 -1.49 6.39
CA LYS A 132 15.17 -2.06 7.12
C LYS A 132 15.59 -3.40 6.52
N ALA A 133 16.92 -3.66 6.46
CA ALA A 133 17.46 -4.99 6.30
C ALA A 133 17.53 -5.72 7.67
N PRO A 134 17.45 -7.07 7.75
CA PRO A 134 17.26 -7.97 6.63
C PRO A 134 15.84 -7.89 6.07
N PHE A 135 15.73 -8.23 4.83
CA PHE A 135 14.52 -8.15 4.05
C PHE A 135 13.34 -8.88 4.71
N ILE A 136 12.21 -8.19 4.78
CA ILE A 136 10.96 -8.77 5.29
C ILE A 136 10.34 -9.64 4.20
N PRO A 137 9.83 -10.85 4.51
CA PRO A 137 9.24 -11.76 3.51
C PRO A 137 8.18 -11.07 2.65
N SER A 138 8.13 -11.45 1.38
CA SER A 138 7.16 -10.94 0.41
C SER A 138 5.74 -10.83 0.96
N GLY A 139 5.10 -9.67 0.80
CA GLY A 139 3.73 -9.41 1.27
C GLY A 139 3.59 -9.10 2.76
N SER A 140 4.70 -8.99 3.50
CA SER A 140 4.67 -8.66 4.93
C SER A 140 4.59 -7.16 5.20
N ILE A 141 5.02 -6.32 4.26
CA ILE A 141 4.88 -4.86 4.37
C ILE A 141 3.56 -4.45 3.76
N GLN A 142 2.71 -3.85 4.58
CA GLN A 142 1.39 -3.36 4.17
C GLN A 142 1.28 -1.86 4.39
N GLY A 143 0.55 -1.21 3.47
CA GLY A 143 0.06 0.16 3.65
C GLY A 143 -1.39 0.15 4.12
N PHE A 144 -1.69 1.05 5.03
CA PHE A 144 -2.99 1.16 5.69
C PHE A 144 -3.66 2.50 5.34
N ALA A 145 -4.95 2.47 5.05
CA ALA A 145 -5.72 3.69 4.83
C ALA A 145 -5.58 4.64 6.03
N PRO A 146 -5.09 5.88 5.86
CA PRO A 146 -4.89 6.78 6.99
C PRO A 146 -6.18 7.46 7.45
N PHE A 147 -7.23 7.41 6.63
CA PHE A 147 -8.59 7.89 6.93
C PHE A 147 -9.63 7.02 6.22
N GLU A 148 -10.89 7.22 6.56
CA GLU A 148 -12.02 6.61 5.86
C GLU A 148 -12.17 7.21 4.46
N GLY A 149 -12.33 6.36 3.43
CA GLY A 149 -12.44 6.84 2.06
C GLY A 149 -12.87 5.79 1.06
N THR A 150 -12.94 6.22 -0.19
CA THR A 150 -13.21 5.36 -1.35
C THR A 150 -11.91 5.06 -2.09
N ILE A 151 -11.74 3.82 -2.49
CA ILE A 151 -10.54 3.35 -3.19
C ILE A 151 -10.64 3.61 -4.70
N ARG A 152 -9.58 4.19 -5.26
CA ARG A 152 -9.29 4.16 -6.69
C ARG A 152 -7.96 3.46 -6.92
N ILE A 153 -7.89 2.61 -7.94
CA ILE A 153 -6.67 1.87 -8.29
C ILE A 153 -6.29 2.24 -9.73
N GLN A 154 -5.04 2.63 -9.90
CA GLN A 154 -4.44 2.84 -11.21
C GLN A 154 -3.24 1.90 -11.36
N ARG A 155 -3.31 0.97 -12.33
CA ARG A 155 -2.18 0.09 -12.63
C ARG A 155 -1.11 0.85 -13.40
N GLU A 156 0.13 0.59 -13.06
CA GLU A 156 1.26 1.20 -13.74
C GLU A 156 1.55 0.49 -15.05
N GLN A 157 1.84 1.27 -16.09
CA GLN A 157 2.13 0.74 -17.43
C GLN A 157 3.44 -0.07 -17.46
N SER A 158 4.39 0.28 -16.59
CA SER A 158 5.67 -0.39 -16.44
C SER A 158 5.60 -1.80 -15.83
N GLY A 159 4.41 -2.25 -15.39
CA GLY A 159 4.25 -3.51 -14.68
C GLY A 159 4.68 -3.49 -13.22
N ASN A 160 5.10 -2.33 -12.70
CA ASN A 160 5.64 -2.16 -11.34
C ASN A 160 4.56 -2.11 -10.25
N GLY A 161 3.43 -2.80 -10.46
CA GLY A 161 2.32 -2.82 -9.52
C GLY A 161 1.23 -1.81 -9.85
N ALA A 162 0.71 -1.15 -8.82
CA ALA A 162 -0.35 -0.17 -8.95
C ALA A 162 -0.15 1.00 -7.97
N GLN A 163 -0.80 2.11 -8.29
CA GLN A 163 -1.08 3.17 -7.34
C GLN A 163 -2.44 2.92 -6.71
N VAL A 164 -2.51 3.01 -5.38
CA VAL A 164 -3.76 2.92 -4.62
C VAL A 164 -4.06 4.28 -4.01
N PHE A 165 -5.20 4.84 -4.38
CA PHE A 165 -5.69 6.12 -3.91
C PHE A 165 -6.78 5.86 -2.87
N VAL A 166 -6.65 6.43 -1.68
CA VAL A 166 -7.69 6.52 -0.67
C VAL A 166 -8.23 7.94 -0.72
N MET A 167 -9.48 8.12 -1.12
CA MET A 167 -10.08 9.42 -1.38
C MET A 167 -11.19 9.70 -0.37
N ASN A 168 -11.10 10.79 0.39
CA ASN A 168 -12.16 11.19 1.31
C ASN A 168 -13.16 12.17 0.68
N GLU A 169 -14.28 12.39 1.35
CA GLU A 169 -15.35 13.29 0.88
C GLU A 169 -14.93 14.78 0.87
N SER A 170 -13.88 15.13 1.62
CA SER A 170 -13.34 16.51 1.65
C SER A 170 -12.36 16.83 0.52
N GLY A 171 -12.13 15.89 -0.42
CA GLY A 171 -11.24 16.09 -1.57
C GLY A 171 -9.80 15.63 -1.37
N TRP A 172 -9.41 15.28 -0.13
CA TRP A 172 -8.08 14.76 0.12
C TRP A 172 -7.92 13.34 -0.39
N THR A 173 -6.77 13.09 -0.99
CA THR A 173 -6.38 11.80 -1.53
C THR A 173 -5.02 11.40 -0.98
N PHE A 174 -4.98 10.26 -0.29
CA PHE A 174 -3.73 9.64 0.08
C PHE A 174 -3.34 8.62 -0.98
N VAL A 175 -2.10 8.71 -1.47
CA VAL A 175 -1.60 7.88 -2.57
C VAL A 175 -0.49 6.97 -2.07
N PHE A 176 -0.63 5.69 -2.36
CA PHE A 176 0.42 4.67 -2.23
C PHE A 176 0.87 4.26 -3.63
N PHE A 177 2.19 4.15 -3.82
CA PHE A 177 2.77 3.84 -5.12
C PHE A 177 3.40 2.44 -5.15
N HIS A 178 3.51 1.86 -6.33
CA HIS A 178 4.34 0.68 -6.65
C HIS A 178 4.04 -0.56 -5.82
N GLY A 179 2.77 -0.88 -5.55
CA GLY A 179 2.41 -2.05 -4.76
C GLY A 179 1.29 -2.89 -5.35
N ASP A 180 1.00 -4.00 -4.66
CA ASP A 180 -0.11 -4.90 -5.00
C ASP A 180 -1.34 -4.50 -4.20
N PRO A 181 -2.46 -4.08 -4.84
CA PRO A 181 -3.67 -3.71 -4.13
C PRO A 181 -4.26 -4.87 -3.34
N LEU A 182 -4.62 -4.62 -2.08
CA LEU A 182 -5.32 -5.56 -1.20
C LEU A 182 -6.85 -5.35 -1.21
N VAL A 183 -7.31 -4.37 -1.96
CA VAL A 183 -8.69 -3.90 -2.08
C VAL A 183 -9.10 -3.81 -3.54
N LEU A 184 -10.37 -3.54 -3.81
CA LEU A 184 -10.90 -3.34 -5.15
C LEU A 184 -11.18 -1.86 -5.43
N ASN A 185 -11.15 -1.49 -6.71
CA ASN A 185 -11.58 -0.16 -7.14
C ASN A 185 -13.04 0.08 -6.74
N GLY A 186 -13.31 1.21 -6.09
CA GLY A 186 -14.64 1.56 -5.57
C GLY A 186 -14.95 1.04 -4.15
N ASP A 187 -14.09 0.22 -3.55
CA ASP A 187 -14.29 -0.21 -2.15
C ASP A 187 -14.26 1.00 -1.21
N LYS A 188 -15.17 1.00 -0.22
CA LYS A 188 -15.11 1.92 0.91
C LYS A 188 -14.30 1.29 2.03
N VAL A 189 -13.33 2.02 2.55
CA VAL A 189 -12.42 1.56 3.60
C VAL A 189 -12.47 2.50 4.81
N LYS A 190 -12.21 1.95 5.99
CA LYS A 190 -12.00 2.72 7.22
C LYS A 190 -10.51 2.97 7.44
N ALA A 191 -10.17 3.96 8.25
CA ALA A 191 -8.80 4.14 8.72
C ALA A 191 -8.25 2.84 9.33
N GLY A 192 -6.98 2.53 9.06
CA GLY A 192 -6.31 1.30 9.48
C GLY A 192 -6.62 0.06 8.64
N THR A 193 -7.47 0.16 7.59
CA THR A 193 -7.69 -0.95 6.67
C THR A 193 -6.45 -1.17 5.79
N PRO A 194 -5.88 -2.38 5.69
CA PRO A 194 -4.81 -2.67 4.75
C PRO A 194 -5.31 -2.49 3.31
N VAL A 195 -4.64 -1.66 2.53
CA VAL A 195 -5.07 -1.30 1.16
C VAL A 195 -4.07 -1.70 0.08
N ILE A 196 -2.79 -1.84 0.46
CA ILE A 196 -1.70 -2.19 -0.46
C ILE A 196 -0.69 -3.07 0.27
N SER A 197 0.01 -3.94 -0.47
CA SER A 197 1.21 -4.62 0.02
C SER A 197 2.36 -4.37 -0.93
N TRP A 198 3.57 -4.33 -0.38
CA TRP A 198 4.80 -4.23 -1.16
C TRP A 198 5.60 -5.53 -1.05
N TRP A 199 6.54 -5.72 -1.98
CA TRP A 199 7.45 -6.86 -2.04
C TRP A 199 6.78 -8.16 -2.47
N SER A 200 6.01 -8.08 -3.54
CA SER A 200 5.77 -9.27 -4.36
C SER A 200 7.10 -9.72 -5.01
N LYS A 201 7.13 -10.96 -5.51
CA LYS A 201 8.29 -11.44 -6.28
C LYS A 201 8.64 -10.53 -7.46
N ASP A 202 7.64 -9.88 -8.03
CA ASP A 202 7.79 -9.00 -9.19
C ASP A 202 8.51 -7.69 -8.82
N GLN A 203 8.27 -7.16 -7.62
CA GLN A 203 8.96 -5.96 -7.13
C GLN A 203 10.42 -6.22 -6.75
N SER A 204 10.74 -7.41 -6.23
CA SER A 204 12.14 -7.77 -5.97
C SER A 204 12.95 -7.91 -7.27
N ALA A 205 12.34 -8.41 -8.34
CA ALA A 205 12.95 -8.46 -9.66
C ALA A 205 13.17 -7.05 -10.24
N PHE A 206 12.22 -6.12 -10.03
CA PHE A 206 12.38 -4.73 -10.43
C PHE A 206 13.52 -4.02 -9.69
N ALA A 207 13.62 -4.17 -8.38
CA ALA A 207 14.73 -3.63 -7.60
C ALA A 207 16.08 -4.14 -8.11
N SER A 208 16.17 -5.44 -8.41
CA SER A 208 17.38 -6.07 -8.95
C SER A 208 17.72 -5.59 -10.37
N SER A 209 16.72 -5.42 -11.23
CA SER A 209 16.93 -4.99 -12.63
C SER A 209 17.39 -3.54 -12.75
N ASN A 210 17.13 -2.69 -11.75
CA ASN A 210 17.57 -1.29 -11.71
C ASN A 210 18.89 -1.10 -10.94
N GLY A 211 19.64 -2.17 -10.68
CA GLY A 211 20.92 -2.10 -9.96
C GLY A 211 20.77 -1.70 -8.49
N GLY A 212 19.54 -1.65 -7.99
CA GLY A 212 19.24 -1.40 -6.58
C GLY A 212 19.37 -2.68 -5.77
N THR A 213 20.02 -2.59 -4.62
CA THR A 213 19.83 -3.58 -3.57
C THR A 213 18.45 -3.36 -2.97
N LEU A 214 17.87 -4.38 -2.31
CA LEU A 214 16.61 -4.22 -1.57
C LEU A 214 16.67 -3.10 -0.52
N GLU A 215 17.86 -2.82 0.00
CA GLU A 215 18.16 -1.72 0.92
C GLU A 215 17.98 -0.33 0.29
N ASN A 216 18.07 -0.24 -1.03
CA ASN A 216 17.86 1.00 -1.80
C ASN A 216 16.46 1.10 -2.38
N SER A 217 15.63 0.08 -2.19
CA SER A 217 14.25 0.10 -2.66
C SER A 217 13.37 0.88 -1.71
N SER A 218 12.59 1.79 -2.27
CA SER A 218 11.62 2.59 -1.53
C SER A 218 10.21 2.32 -2.00
N VAL A 219 9.28 2.49 -1.09
CA VAL A 219 7.86 2.68 -1.39
C VAL A 219 7.55 4.16 -1.20
N ASP A 220 6.62 4.69 -1.98
CA ASP A 220 6.32 6.11 -1.94
C ASP A 220 4.92 6.34 -1.42
N ILE A 221 4.76 7.46 -0.70
CA ILE A 221 3.45 7.97 -0.29
C ILE A 221 3.33 9.47 -0.60
N ALA A 222 2.10 9.91 -0.89
CA ALA A 222 1.78 11.33 -1.07
C ALA A 222 0.40 11.65 -0.49
N LEU A 223 0.22 12.92 -0.13
CA LEU A 223 -1.08 13.49 0.26
C LEU A 223 -1.40 14.67 -0.64
N ILE A 224 -2.55 14.60 -1.33
CA ILE A 224 -2.92 15.53 -2.40
C ILE A 224 -4.40 15.88 -2.28
N ASP A 225 -4.73 17.15 -2.43
CA ASP A 225 -6.03 17.59 -2.87
C ASP A 225 -5.97 17.89 -4.36
N PHE A 226 -6.44 16.95 -5.18
CA PHE A 226 -6.42 17.11 -6.64
C PHE A 226 -7.30 18.25 -7.14
N MET A 227 -8.37 18.57 -6.43
CA MET A 227 -9.29 19.65 -6.82
C MET A 227 -8.65 21.02 -6.61
N ALA A 228 -7.98 21.19 -5.48
CA ALA A 228 -7.26 22.42 -5.15
C ALA A 228 -5.82 22.45 -5.69
N ASN A 229 -5.35 21.38 -6.35
CA ASN A 229 -3.94 21.18 -6.73
C ASN A 229 -2.96 21.45 -5.57
N LYS A 230 -3.32 20.97 -4.38
CA LYS A 230 -2.60 21.19 -3.14
C LYS A 230 -1.89 19.91 -2.72
N PHE A 231 -0.58 20.02 -2.50
CA PHE A 231 0.28 18.92 -2.06
C PHE A 231 0.81 19.23 -0.66
N GLU A 232 0.64 18.30 0.27
CA GLU A 232 1.10 18.49 1.66
C GLU A 232 1.79 17.24 2.19
N SER A 233 2.67 17.44 3.18
CA SER A 233 3.22 16.31 3.91
C SER A 233 2.15 15.73 4.83
N PRO A 234 1.93 14.40 4.81
CA PRO A 234 1.00 13.74 5.73
C PRO A 234 1.35 14.00 7.21
N PHE A 235 2.62 14.29 7.52
CA PHE A 235 3.07 14.60 8.88
C PHE A 235 2.47 15.89 9.45
N LEU A 236 1.89 16.76 8.63
CA LEU A 236 1.15 17.93 9.09
C LEU A 236 -0.26 17.60 9.59
N HIS A 237 -0.77 16.40 9.25
CA HIS A 237 -2.16 16.02 9.47
C HIS A 237 -2.33 14.81 10.39
N PHE A 238 -1.23 14.23 10.88
CA PHE A 238 -1.29 13.18 11.90
C PHE A 238 -1.57 13.78 13.27
N PRO A 239 -2.42 13.14 14.10
CA PRO A 239 -2.59 13.50 15.48
C PRO A 239 -1.35 13.17 16.32
N PRO A 240 -1.20 13.77 17.52
CA PRO A 240 -0.01 13.61 18.35
C PRO A 240 0.39 12.17 18.64
N GLU A 241 -0.57 11.27 18.82
CA GLU A 241 -0.33 9.84 19.09
C GLU A 241 0.33 9.12 17.91
N ILE A 242 -0.04 9.42 16.67
CA ILE A 242 0.62 8.88 15.46
C ILE A 242 2.00 9.49 15.31
N LEU A 243 2.13 10.82 15.48
CA LEU A 243 3.44 11.49 15.43
C LEU A 243 4.41 10.93 16.48
N SER A 244 3.91 10.58 17.68
CA SER A 244 4.71 9.96 18.73
C SER A 244 5.24 8.58 18.31
N GLN A 245 4.45 7.77 17.59
CA GLN A 245 4.90 6.48 17.05
C GLN A 245 6.02 6.66 16.03
N TRP A 246 5.90 7.63 15.13
CA TRP A 246 6.94 7.96 14.16
C TRP A 246 8.21 8.47 14.84
N LYS A 247 8.06 9.39 15.79
CA LYS A 247 9.18 9.94 16.57
C LYS A 247 9.92 8.87 17.36
N SER A 248 9.22 7.91 17.98
CA SER A 248 9.85 6.79 18.70
C SER A 248 10.64 5.84 17.78
N SER A 249 10.38 5.89 16.47
CA SER A 249 11.12 5.17 15.44
C SER A 249 12.25 5.99 14.80
N GLY A 250 12.48 7.22 15.29
CA GLY A 250 13.53 8.13 14.82
C GLY A 250 13.08 9.16 13.78
N PHE A 251 11.78 9.25 13.49
CA PHE A 251 11.24 10.14 12.46
C PHE A 251 10.45 11.29 13.09
N ASP A 252 11.15 12.36 13.47
CA ASP A 252 10.51 13.57 13.97
C ASP A 252 9.87 14.37 12.82
N LYS A 253 8.64 14.82 13.02
CA LYS A 253 7.84 15.57 12.03
C LYS A 253 8.62 16.77 11.44
N ASP A 254 9.25 17.54 12.28
CA ASP A 254 9.91 18.79 11.85
C ASP A 254 11.18 18.53 11.04
N SER A 255 11.82 17.36 11.24
CA SER A 255 12.96 16.90 10.45
C SER A 255 12.55 16.36 9.07
N LEU A 256 11.29 15.95 8.90
CA LEU A 256 10.78 15.33 7.67
C LEU A 256 10.28 16.35 6.62
N ILE A 257 10.34 17.66 6.91
CA ILE A 257 9.78 18.67 6.01
C ILE A 257 10.82 19.74 5.72
N ILE A 258 11.15 19.92 4.45
CA ILE A 258 11.88 21.10 3.96
C ILE A 258 10.85 22.18 3.71
N THR A 259 11.08 23.40 4.25
CA THR A 259 10.17 24.52 4.03
C THR A 259 10.16 24.92 2.56
N GLN A 260 9.06 25.52 2.11
CA GLN A 260 8.97 26.04 0.76
C GLN A 260 10.08 27.05 0.47
N SER A 261 10.29 28.02 1.36
CA SER A 261 11.32 29.05 1.19
C SER A 261 12.72 28.47 1.09
N ALA A 262 13.06 27.45 1.89
CA ALA A 262 14.36 26.79 1.80
C ALA A 262 14.55 26.08 0.45
N ARG A 263 13.50 25.44 -0.06
CA ARG A 263 13.55 24.76 -1.36
C ARG A 263 13.52 25.74 -2.54
N ASP A 264 12.85 26.88 -2.42
CA ASP A 264 12.84 27.93 -3.44
C ASP A 264 14.24 28.58 -3.61
N ILE A 265 14.99 28.71 -2.52
CA ILE A 265 16.39 29.19 -2.56
C ILE A 265 17.32 28.14 -3.22
N SER A 266 17.04 26.84 -3.06
CA SER A 266 17.86 25.75 -3.59
C SER A 266 16.97 24.72 -4.29
N PRO A 267 16.45 25.02 -5.51
CA PRO A 267 15.62 24.11 -6.26
C PRO A 267 16.40 22.85 -6.69
N CYS A 268 15.70 21.74 -6.85
CA CYS A 268 16.31 20.50 -7.30
C CYS A 268 16.73 20.59 -8.77
N SER A 269 17.94 20.15 -9.06
CA SER A 269 18.44 20.04 -10.44
C SER A 269 18.08 18.67 -11.00
N VAL A 270 17.58 18.64 -12.24
CA VAL A 270 17.31 17.40 -12.96
C VAL A 270 18.64 16.78 -13.40
N GLY A 271 18.76 15.47 -13.24
CA GLY A 271 19.95 14.71 -13.66
C GLY A 271 20.09 14.60 -15.18
N ALA A 272 21.15 13.93 -15.60
CA ALA A 272 21.48 13.76 -17.03
C ALA A 272 20.43 12.93 -17.79
N ASP A 273 19.64 12.10 -17.09
CA ASP A 273 18.54 11.32 -17.67
C ASP A 273 17.30 12.19 -18.02
N GLY A 274 17.26 13.45 -17.58
CA GLY A 274 16.13 14.34 -17.80
C GLY A 274 14.89 14.06 -16.96
N GLU A 275 14.94 13.04 -16.10
CA GLU A 275 13.80 12.59 -15.31
C GLU A 275 14.02 12.72 -13.80
N ARG A 276 15.15 12.17 -13.31
CA ARG A 276 15.44 12.13 -11.86
C ARG A 276 16.27 13.32 -11.42
N PHE A 277 16.16 13.66 -10.15
CA PHE A 277 17.00 14.71 -9.58
C PHE A 277 18.44 14.23 -9.35
N SER A 278 19.41 15.10 -9.62
CA SER A 278 20.84 14.80 -9.48
C SER A 278 21.30 14.70 -8.01
N GLY A 279 20.61 15.37 -7.08
CA GLY A 279 20.97 15.43 -5.65
C GLY A 279 20.38 14.36 -4.75
N GLN A 280 19.74 13.32 -5.31
CA GLN A 280 18.95 12.37 -4.54
C GLN A 280 19.74 11.50 -3.54
N ALA A 281 21.05 11.39 -3.67
CA ALA A 281 21.90 10.62 -2.74
C ALA A 281 22.39 11.44 -1.54
N ALA A 282 22.15 12.76 -1.50
CA ALA A 282 22.63 13.62 -0.44
C ALA A 282 21.93 13.28 0.90
N SER A 283 22.72 13.15 1.98
CA SER A 283 22.23 12.73 3.30
C SER A 283 21.22 13.70 3.91
N ASP A 284 21.30 14.98 3.57
CA ASP A 284 20.38 16.04 4.02
C ASP A 284 18.96 15.90 3.42
N GLN A 285 18.77 15.03 2.41
CA GLN A 285 17.47 14.76 1.80
C GLN A 285 16.65 13.72 2.58
N TYR A 286 17.21 13.10 3.61
CA TYR A 286 16.60 12.02 4.38
C TYR A 286 16.62 12.26 5.87
N VAL A 287 15.76 11.55 6.59
CA VAL A 287 15.86 11.28 8.02
C VAL A 287 16.12 9.79 8.18
N VAL A 288 17.13 9.43 8.98
CA VAL A 288 17.54 8.04 9.21
C VAL A 288 17.01 7.60 10.58
N ALA A 289 16.49 6.37 10.66
CA ALA A 289 15.98 5.80 11.90
C ALA A 289 17.10 5.69 12.95
N GLY A 290 16.86 6.21 14.16
CA GLY A 290 17.83 6.10 15.28
C GLY A 290 19.08 6.97 15.16
N SER A 291 19.07 8.01 14.31
CA SER A 291 20.11 9.06 14.28
C SER A 291 19.89 10.12 15.33
#